data_c0b503ba8527e2a72bd11b8be506ff4d
#
_entry.id   c0b503ba8527e2a72bd11b8be506ff4d
#
_cell.length_a   1.000
_cell.length_b   1.000
_cell.length_c   1.000
_cell.angle_alpha   90.00
_cell.angle_beta   90.00
_cell.angle_gamma   90.00
#
_symmetry.space_group_name_H-M   'P 1'
#
loop_
_entity.id
_entity.type
_entity.pdbx_description
1 polymer ?
#
loop_
_entity_poly.entity_id
_entity_poly.type
_entity_poly.pdbx_seq_one_letter_code
_entity_poly.pdbx_strand_id
1 'polypeptide(L)'
;DYPILADADRSVSDLYGMIHPNSLNNLTVRSVFIIDPNKKLRLQITYPASTGRNFAEILRVIDSLQLTDNYQVATPVNWQDGDDCVVVPSIPTDAAREKFPKGVTEVRPYLRLTPQPNR
;
A
#
# COMPACT_ATOMS: atom_id res chain seq x y z
N ASP A 1 -17.78 -15.10 -1.10
CA ASP A 1 -18.12 -15.00 0.33
C ASP A 1 -16.92 -14.49 1.12
N TYR A 2 -17.15 -13.60 2.06
CA TYR A 2 -16.15 -13.04 2.97
C TYR A 2 -16.72 -12.96 4.39
N PRO A 3 -15.88 -13.13 5.43
CA PRO A 3 -16.35 -13.05 6.82
C PRO A 3 -16.82 -11.65 7.19
N ILE A 4 -17.88 -11.57 7.99
CA ILE A 4 -18.39 -10.33 8.58
C ILE A 4 -18.41 -10.51 10.09
N LEU A 5 -17.79 -9.57 10.81
CA LEU A 5 -17.79 -9.51 12.27
C LEU A 5 -18.86 -8.53 12.74
N ALA A 6 -19.76 -8.97 13.60
CA ALA A 6 -20.85 -8.13 14.11
C ALA A 6 -20.37 -7.01 15.06
N ASP A 7 -19.34 -7.29 15.86
CA ASP A 7 -18.72 -6.35 16.82
C ASP A 7 -19.75 -5.60 17.71
N ALA A 8 -20.69 -6.37 18.29
CA ALA A 8 -21.83 -5.83 19.02
C ALA A 8 -21.44 -4.97 20.24
N ASP A 9 -20.35 -5.30 20.91
CA ASP A 9 -19.79 -4.57 22.05
C ASP A 9 -18.73 -3.53 21.65
N ARG A 10 -18.42 -3.41 20.34
CA ARG A 10 -17.43 -2.50 19.75
C ARG A 10 -15.99 -2.73 20.20
N SER A 11 -15.68 -3.84 20.82
CA SER A 11 -14.31 -4.12 21.28
C SER A 11 -13.30 -4.12 20.14
N VAL A 12 -13.67 -4.63 18.98
CA VAL A 12 -12.81 -4.61 17.78
C VAL A 12 -12.70 -3.21 17.18
N SER A 13 -13.80 -2.47 17.11
CA SER A 13 -13.79 -1.08 16.60
C SER A 13 -12.92 -0.17 17.48
N ASP A 14 -12.96 -0.35 18.80
CA ASP A 14 -12.10 0.38 19.74
C ASP A 14 -10.64 -0.04 19.58
N LEU A 15 -10.35 -1.33 19.48
CA LEU A 15 -9.00 -1.86 19.27
C LEU A 15 -8.34 -1.29 18.01
N TYR A 16 -9.11 -1.14 16.94
CA TYR A 16 -8.61 -0.58 15.68
C TYR A 16 -8.71 0.95 15.59
N GLY A 17 -9.11 1.62 16.69
CA GLY A 17 -9.22 3.09 16.72
C GLY A 17 -10.26 3.67 15.78
N MET A 18 -11.33 2.91 15.50
CA MET A 18 -12.39 3.32 14.58
C MET A 18 -13.46 4.19 15.23
N ILE A 19 -13.48 4.30 16.55
CA ILE A 19 -14.37 5.19 17.29
C ILE A 19 -13.69 6.53 17.48
N HIS A 20 -14.21 7.57 16.86
CA HIS A 20 -13.64 8.90 16.99
C HIS A 20 -14.17 9.58 18.25
N PRO A 21 -13.30 10.15 19.12
CA PRO A 21 -13.72 10.72 20.41
C PRO A 21 -14.67 11.93 20.28
N ASN A 22 -14.65 12.62 19.14
CA ASN A 22 -15.53 13.74 18.87
C ASN A 22 -16.77 13.38 18.02
N SER A 23 -17.03 12.09 17.82
CA SER A 23 -18.23 11.63 17.11
C SER A 23 -19.43 11.79 18.01
N LEU A 24 -20.43 12.55 17.57
CA LEU A 24 -21.69 12.76 18.30
C LEU A 24 -22.62 11.53 18.30
N ASN A 25 -22.25 10.49 17.56
CA ASN A 25 -23.01 9.24 17.44
C ASN A 25 -22.11 8.04 17.55
N ASN A 26 -22.73 6.90 17.73
CA ASN A 26 -22.06 5.62 17.91
C ASN A 26 -21.56 4.97 16.59
N LEU A 27 -21.40 5.74 15.54
CA LEU A 27 -20.92 5.25 14.25
C LEU A 27 -19.40 5.26 14.18
N THR A 28 -18.85 4.20 13.61
CA THR A 28 -17.42 4.13 13.31
C THR A 28 -17.07 5.02 12.13
N VAL A 29 -15.81 5.49 12.07
CA VAL A 29 -15.21 6.01 10.84
C VAL A 29 -15.08 4.89 9.80
N ARG A 30 -14.87 5.25 8.54
CA ARG A 30 -14.67 4.28 7.44
C ARG A 30 -13.20 4.02 7.25
N SER A 31 -12.68 3.00 7.88
CA SER A 31 -11.27 2.61 7.76
C SER A 31 -11.08 1.36 6.94
N VAL A 32 -9.97 1.35 6.19
CA VAL A 32 -9.46 0.17 5.50
C VAL A 32 -8.10 -0.15 6.13
N PHE A 33 -7.89 -1.41 6.46
CA PHE A 33 -6.64 -1.91 7.01
C PHE A 33 -6.10 -2.99 6.07
N ILE A 34 -4.87 -2.86 5.63
CA ILE A 34 -4.18 -3.90 4.86
C ILE A 34 -3.19 -4.58 5.80
N ILE A 35 -3.42 -5.86 6.02
CA ILE A 35 -2.63 -6.70 6.92
C ILE A 35 -1.99 -7.80 6.06
N ASP A 36 -0.67 -7.94 6.17
CA ASP A 36 0.08 -8.94 5.42
C ASP A 36 -0.05 -10.36 5.99
N PRO A 37 0.43 -11.39 5.27
CA PRO A 37 0.41 -12.77 5.78
C PRO A 37 1.18 -12.98 7.08
N ASN A 38 2.11 -12.09 7.42
CA ASN A 38 2.85 -12.10 8.69
C ASN A 38 2.09 -11.40 9.83
N LYS A 39 0.82 -11.03 9.60
CA LYS A 39 -0.06 -10.34 10.55
C LYS A 39 0.43 -8.94 10.93
N LYS A 40 1.14 -8.29 10.02
CA LYS A 40 1.58 -6.90 10.19
C LYS A 40 0.66 -5.94 9.46
N LEU A 41 0.25 -4.88 10.14
CA LEU A 41 -0.44 -3.77 9.51
C LEU A 41 0.53 -3.04 8.57
N ARG A 42 0.18 -3.00 7.28
CA ARG A 42 1.01 -2.41 6.23
C ARG A 42 0.50 -1.05 5.77
N LEU A 43 -0.79 -0.85 5.80
CA LEU A 43 -1.42 0.39 5.38
C LEU A 43 -2.77 0.55 6.08
N GLN A 44 -3.11 1.78 6.38
CA GLN A 44 -4.43 2.20 6.85
C GLN A 44 -4.89 3.41 6.04
N ILE A 45 -6.13 3.39 5.59
CA ILE A 45 -6.80 4.55 4.98
C ILE A 45 -8.07 4.81 5.77
N THR A 46 -8.21 6.01 6.31
CA THR A 46 -9.38 6.40 7.09
C THR A 46 -10.12 7.52 6.41
N TYR A 47 -11.41 7.33 6.19
CA TYR A 47 -12.32 8.29 5.57
C TYR A 47 -13.32 8.79 6.60
N PRO A 48 -13.74 10.06 6.52
CA PRO A 48 -14.89 10.53 7.29
C PRO A 48 -16.17 9.78 6.86
N ALA A 49 -17.16 9.74 7.73
CA ALA A 49 -18.41 9.01 7.46
C ALA A 49 -19.16 9.49 6.19
N SER A 50 -18.91 10.73 5.76
CA SER A 50 -19.47 11.31 4.54
C SER A 50 -18.80 10.86 3.24
N THR A 51 -17.62 10.22 3.32
CA THR A 51 -16.80 9.90 2.13
C THR A 51 -16.74 8.40 1.93
N GLY A 52 -17.13 7.94 0.74
CA GLY A 52 -17.02 6.54 0.35
C GLY A 52 -15.55 6.12 0.07
N ARG A 53 -15.29 4.83 0.20
CA ARG A 53 -13.97 4.25 -0.14
C ARG A 53 -13.76 4.21 -1.65
N ASN A 54 -12.50 4.25 -2.06
CA ASN A 54 -12.07 4.05 -3.45
C ASN A 54 -11.42 2.67 -3.58
N PHE A 55 -12.14 1.71 -4.14
CA PHE A 55 -11.63 0.35 -4.31
C PHE A 55 -10.48 0.23 -5.30
N ALA A 56 -10.43 1.09 -6.31
CA ALA A 56 -9.32 1.12 -7.26
C ALA A 56 -7.99 1.47 -6.55
N GLU A 57 -8.03 2.42 -5.61
CA GLU A 57 -6.85 2.76 -4.79
C GLU A 57 -6.47 1.63 -3.84
N ILE A 58 -7.43 0.94 -3.25
CA ILE A 58 -7.14 -0.21 -2.37
C ILE A 58 -6.43 -1.32 -3.16
N LEU A 59 -6.90 -1.64 -4.37
CA LEU A 59 -6.27 -2.62 -5.24
C LEU A 59 -4.88 -2.18 -5.69
N ARG A 60 -4.73 -0.91 -6.10
CA ARG A 60 -3.44 -0.33 -6.47
C ARG A 60 -2.40 -0.47 -5.34
N VAL A 61 -2.79 -0.22 -4.10
CA VAL A 61 -1.90 -0.36 -2.94
C VAL A 61 -1.53 -1.82 -2.70
N ILE A 62 -2.47 -2.76 -2.85
CA ILE A 62 -2.18 -4.20 -2.70
C ILE A 62 -1.15 -4.63 -3.75
N ASP A 63 -1.34 -4.25 -5.02
CA ASP A 63 -0.39 -4.54 -6.10
C ASP A 63 0.99 -3.95 -5.81
N SER A 64 1.03 -2.71 -5.34
CA SER A 64 2.27 -2.04 -4.93
C SER A 64 2.98 -2.77 -3.76
N LEU A 65 2.25 -3.16 -2.71
CA LEU A 65 2.83 -3.85 -1.57
C LEU A 65 3.39 -5.22 -1.96
N GLN A 66 2.66 -6.00 -2.75
CA GLN A 66 3.12 -7.30 -3.24
C GLN A 66 4.34 -7.17 -4.14
N LEU A 67 4.40 -6.16 -5.00
CA LEU A 67 5.55 -5.88 -5.83
C LEU A 67 6.79 -5.51 -5.00
N THR A 68 6.63 -4.56 -4.08
CA THR A 68 7.75 -4.04 -3.27
C THR A 68 8.24 -5.02 -2.22
N ASP A 69 7.41 -5.95 -1.77
CA ASP A 69 7.83 -7.04 -0.87
C ASP A 69 8.73 -8.08 -1.58
N ASN A 70 8.53 -8.29 -2.87
CA ASN A 70 9.25 -9.31 -3.64
C ASN A 70 10.45 -8.75 -4.42
N TYR A 71 10.47 -7.46 -4.68
CA TYR A 71 11.51 -6.80 -5.48
C TYR A 71 12.02 -5.55 -4.77
N GLN A 72 13.28 -5.23 -4.94
CA GLN A 72 13.90 -4.04 -4.35
C GLN A 72 13.58 -2.78 -5.17
N VAL A 73 12.31 -2.50 -5.31
CA VAL A 73 11.76 -1.34 -5.99
C VAL A 73 10.76 -0.62 -5.09
N ALA A 74 10.49 0.63 -5.41
CA ALA A 74 9.40 1.42 -4.86
C ALA A 74 8.48 1.88 -5.99
N THR A 75 7.20 2.06 -5.71
CA THR A 75 6.25 2.58 -6.67
C THR A 75 6.19 4.11 -6.57
N PRO A 76 6.37 4.84 -7.69
CA PRO A 76 6.31 6.29 -7.69
C PRO A 76 4.88 6.82 -7.50
N VAL A 77 4.77 8.14 -7.37
CA VAL A 77 3.47 8.81 -7.33
C VAL A 77 2.62 8.45 -8.55
N ASN A 78 1.33 8.21 -8.33
CA ASN A 78 0.35 7.83 -9.35
C ASN A 78 0.65 6.51 -10.10
N TRP A 79 1.59 5.72 -9.61
CA TRP A 79 1.93 4.43 -10.21
C TRP A 79 0.68 3.54 -10.36
N GLN A 80 0.57 2.91 -11.52
CA GLN A 80 -0.40 1.85 -11.80
C GLN A 80 0.35 0.56 -12.13
N ASP A 81 -0.29 -0.59 -11.91
CA ASP A 81 0.29 -1.89 -12.25
C ASP A 81 0.64 -1.96 -13.76
N GLY A 82 1.92 -2.11 -14.04
CA GLY A 82 2.51 -2.05 -15.39
C GLY A 82 3.44 -0.85 -15.62
N ASP A 83 3.38 0.17 -14.79
CA ASP A 83 4.24 1.35 -14.92
C ASP A 83 5.66 1.08 -14.38
N ASP A 84 6.59 1.93 -14.77
CA ASP A 84 7.96 1.90 -14.28
C ASP A 84 8.03 2.10 -12.76
N CYS A 85 8.99 1.43 -12.15
CA CYS A 85 9.27 1.50 -10.72
C CYS A 85 10.56 2.27 -10.44
N VAL A 86 10.70 2.74 -9.21
CA VAL A 86 11.93 3.36 -8.72
C VAL A 86 12.80 2.29 -8.07
N VAL A 87 14.07 2.21 -8.46
CA VAL A 87 15.05 1.35 -7.78
C VAL A 87 15.34 1.92 -6.41
N VAL A 88 15.28 1.10 -5.36
CA VAL A 88 15.54 1.59 -3.99
C VAL A 88 16.96 2.15 -3.84
N PRO A 89 17.14 3.23 -3.07
CA PRO A 89 18.45 3.90 -2.93
C PRO A 89 19.56 3.02 -2.36
N SER A 90 19.21 1.97 -1.61
CA SER A 90 20.15 1.03 -1.00
C SER A 90 20.92 0.18 -2.01
N ILE A 91 20.47 0.11 -3.27
CA ILE A 91 21.16 -0.62 -4.34
C ILE A 91 21.99 0.37 -5.16
N PRO A 92 23.32 0.19 -5.27
CA PRO A 92 24.15 0.97 -6.19
C PRO A 92 23.72 0.78 -7.65
N THR A 93 23.98 1.78 -8.50
CA THR A 93 23.53 1.78 -9.90
C THR A 93 24.04 0.57 -10.68
N ASP A 94 25.31 0.18 -10.50
CA ASP A 94 25.89 -0.97 -11.21
C ASP A 94 25.20 -2.27 -10.79
N ALA A 95 24.99 -2.47 -9.48
CA ALA A 95 24.27 -3.63 -8.98
C ALA A 95 22.79 -3.64 -9.43
N ALA A 96 22.16 -2.48 -9.55
CA ALA A 96 20.82 -2.36 -10.07
C ALA A 96 20.72 -2.81 -11.54
N ARG A 97 21.70 -2.45 -12.38
CA ARG A 97 21.74 -2.87 -13.79
C ARG A 97 21.86 -4.39 -13.96
N GLU A 98 22.61 -5.03 -13.07
CA GLU A 98 22.69 -6.50 -13.05
C GLU A 98 21.40 -7.16 -12.55
N LYS A 99 20.78 -6.54 -11.54
CA LYS A 99 19.57 -7.07 -10.89
C LYS A 99 18.31 -6.94 -11.73
N PHE A 100 18.20 -5.88 -12.51
CA PHE A 100 17.03 -5.56 -13.32
C PHE A 100 17.34 -5.70 -14.83
N PRO A 101 17.20 -6.92 -15.41
CA PRO A 101 17.59 -7.22 -16.77
C PRO A 101 16.78 -6.47 -17.84
N LYS A 102 15.61 -5.94 -17.48
CA LYS A 102 14.82 -5.09 -18.37
C LYS A 102 15.39 -3.68 -18.55
N GLY A 103 16.43 -3.35 -17.81
CA GLY A 103 17.13 -2.06 -17.89
C GLY A 103 16.89 -1.16 -16.70
N VAL A 104 17.82 -0.26 -16.49
CA VAL A 104 17.77 0.80 -15.47
C VAL A 104 18.08 2.13 -16.13
N THR A 105 17.16 3.07 -16.03
CA THR A 105 17.33 4.44 -16.51
C THR A 105 17.71 5.34 -15.34
N GLU A 106 18.90 5.91 -15.35
CA GLU A 106 19.33 6.87 -14.34
C GLU A 106 18.90 8.29 -14.74
N VAL A 107 17.86 8.80 -14.09
CA VAL A 107 17.39 10.19 -14.25
C VAL A 107 18.25 11.12 -13.41
N ARG A 108 18.60 10.67 -12.20
CA ARG A 108 19.54 11.31 -11.25
C ARG A 108 20.23 10.18 -10.46
N PRO A 109 21.37 10.42 -9.83
CA PRO A 109 22.03 9.40 -8.99
C PRO A 109 21.12 8.79 -7.92
N TYR A 110 20.18 9.56 -7.43
CA TYR A 110 19.18 9.13 -6.41
C TYR A 110 17.83 8.71 -7.02
N LEU A 111 17.61 8.90 -8.32
CA LEU A 111 16.36 8.57 -9.02
C LEU A 111 16.66 7.70 -10.24
N ARG A 112 16.45 6.41 -10.09
CA ARG A 112 16.68 5.42 -11.14
C ARG A 112 15.41 4.63 -11.34
N LEU A 113 14.98 4.52 -12.57
CA LEU A 113 13.76 3.84 -12.99
C LEU A 113 14.09 2.49 -13.61
N THR A 114 13.20 1.54 -13.43
CA THR A 114 13.24 0.23 -14.09
C THR A 114 11.82 -0.17 -14.48
N PRO A 115 11.63 -0.84 -15.63
CA PRO A 115 10.35 -1.46 -15.93
C PRO A 115 9.93 -2.41 -14.82
N GLN A 116 8.63 -2.51 -14.60
CA GLN A 116 8.08 -3.38 -13.54
C GLN A 116 8.68 -4.80 -13.64
N PRO A 117 9.35 -5.32 -12.57
CA PRO A 117 10.13 -6.55 -12.69
C PRO A 117 9.32 -7.82 -12.88
N ASN A 118 8.09 -7.85 -12.41
CA ASN A 118 7.22 -9.04 -12.45
C ASN A 118 6.26 -9.10 -13.64
N ARG A 119 6.47 -8.27 -14.66
CA ARG A 119 5.70 -8.28 -15.91
C ARG A 119 6.55 -8.51 -17.14
#